data_8fa23ab5daf45588f4e002a83599fba2
#
_entry.id   8fa23ab5daf45588f4e002a83599fba2
#
_cell.length_a   1.000
_cell.length_b   1.000
_cell.length_c   1.000
_cell.angle_alpha   90.00
_cell.angle_beta   90.00
_cell.angle_gamma   90.00
#
_symmetry.space_group_name_H-M   'P 1'
#
loop_
_entity.id
_entity.type
_entity.pdbx_description
1 polymer ?
#
loop_
_entity_poly.entity_id
_entity_poly.type
_entity_poly.pdbx_seq_one_letter_code
_entity_poly.pdbx_strand_id
1 'polypeptide(L)'
;GQYNRSRKETKKLKTMLGRVIRDIERKCSNPEGRFVIVLNLAKAIFNQKRNDKNKVYSVHAPEVECIAKGKVHKKYEFGCKVSMVSSSRDNWILGIDALHGNPFDGHTLKNALQQVKQITGWQPLHAYCDKGYRGVAREIPDTEVHLSGKKKKSMKASLWKWFARRSAIEPIFGHLKSDHRL
;
A
#
# COMPACT_ATOMS: atom_id res chain seq x y z
N GLY A 1 23.55 -15.69 -13.60
CA GLY A 1 23.49 -15.20 -14.98
C GLY A 1 22.59 -13.99 -15.20
N GLN A 2 21.32 -14.05 -14.81
CA GLN A 2 20.33 -12.97 -15.09
C GLN A 2 20.63 -11.66 -14.36
N TYR A 3 21.14 -11.71 -13.13
CA TYR A 3 21.46 -10.50 -12.34
C TYR A 3 22.55 -9.65 -13.01
N ASN A 4 23.63 -10.27 -13.49
CA ASN A 4 24.72 -9.53 -14.16
C ASN A 4 24.27 -8.92 -15.50
N ARG A 5 23.43 -9.65 -16.24
CA ARG A 5 22.83 -9.14 -17.49
C ARG A 5 21.93 -7.93 -17.19
N SER A 6 21.02 -8.04 -16.23
CA SER A 6 20.16 -6.94 -15.80
C SER A 6 20.96 -5.71 -15.39
N ARG A 7 22.02 -5.88 -14.59
CA ARG A 7 22.89 -4.79 -14.15
C ARG A 7 23.59 -4.09 -15.34
N LYS A 8 24.05 -4.87 -16.32
CA LYS A 8 24.69 -4.33 -17.54
C LYS A 8 23.70 -3.49 -18.35
N GLU A 9 22.48 -3.98 -18.55
CA GLU A 9 21.45 -3.25 -19.29
C GLU A 9 20.97 -2.00 -18.53
N THR A 10 20.78 -2.08 -17.22
CA THR A 10 20.47 -0.91 -16.38
C THR A 10 21.54 0.18 -16.50
N LYS A 11 22.84 -0.19 -16.54
CA LYS A 11 23.92 0.77 -16.72
C LYS A 11 23.86 1.45 -18.09
N LYS A 12 23.55 0.69 -19.16
CA LYS A 12 23.37 1.27 -20.51
C LYS A 12 22.21 2.26 -20.54
N LEU A 13 21.04 1.87 -20.00
CA LEU A 13 19.87 2.75 -19.94
C LEU A 13 20.16 4.03 -19.16
N LYS A 14 20.85 3.92 -18.02
CA LYS A 14 21.28 5.09 -17.25
C LYS A 14 22.21 6.01 -18.05
N THR A 15 23.15 5.46 -18.81
CA THR A 15 24.05 6.25 -19.68
C THR A 15 23.26 6.97 -20.78
N MET A 16 22.30 6.29 -21.40
CA MET A 16 21.44 6.89 -22.44
C MET A 16 20.60 8.03 -21.86
N LEU A 17 19.95 7.79 -20.70
CA LEU A 17 19.16 8.80 -19.99
C LEU A 17 20.00 10.05 -19.69
N GLY A 18 21.22 9.88 -19.17
CA GLY A 18 22.11 11.00 -18.88
C GLY A 18 22.55 11.78 -20.12
N ARG A 19 22.71 11.11 -21.26
CA ARG A 19 22.98 11.79 -22.54
C ARG A 19 21.80 12.66 -22.99
N VAL A 20 20.60 12.10 -22.93
CA VAL A 20 19.36 12.82 -23.31
C VAL A 20 19.14 14.03 -22.42
N ILE A 21 19.28 13.88 -21.09
CA ILE A 21 19.14 14.99 -20.14
C ILE A 21 20.09 16.12 -20.50
N ARG A 22 21.39 15.85 -20.69
CA ARG A 22 22.39 16.87 -21.03
C ARG A 22 22.16 17.49 -22.42
N ASP A 23 21.64 16.74 -23.38
CA ASP A 23 21.31 17.28 -24.70
C ASP A 23 20.14 18.26 -24.64
N ILE A 24 19.09 17.92 -23.84
CA ILE A 24 17.96 18.79 -23.60
C ILE A 24 18.41 20.09 -22.88
N GLU A 25 19.23 19.98 -21.83
CA GLU A 25 19.73 21.15 -21.09
C GLU A 25 20.55 22.11 -21.96
N ARG A 26 21.29 21.57 -22.93
CA ARG A 26 22.05 22.42 -23.88
C ARG A 26 21.15 23.15 -24.88
N LYS A 27 20.05 22.47 -25.29
CA LYS A 27 19.18 22.99 -26.37
C LYS A 27 18.01 23.83 -25.83
N CYS A 28 17.63 23.65 -24.57
CA CYS A 28 16.48 24.30 -23.96
C CYS A 28 16.93 25.01 -22.68
N SER A 29 17.24 26.28 -22.77
CA SER A 29 17.75 27.08 -21.64
C SER A 29 16.67 27.33 -20.56
N ASN A 30 15.41 27.45 -20.95
CA ASN A 30 14.29 27.74 -20.04
C ASN A 30 13.12 26.79 -20.34
N PRO A 31 13.16 25.55 -19.82
CA PRO A 31 12.03 24.64 -19.96
C PRO A 31 10.86 25.11 -19.09
N GLU A 32 9.62 25.06 -19.62
CA GLU A 32 8.42 25.52 -18.94
C GLU A 32 7.33 24.42 -18.85
N GLY A 33 6.39 24.62 -17.94
CA GLY A 33 5.20 23.78 -17.81
C GLY A 33 5.52 22.30 -17.56
N ARG A 34 4.81 21.41 -18.26
CA ARG A 34 4.96 19.95 -18.15
C ARG A 34 6.38 19.46 -18.45
N PHE A 35 7.10 20.20 -19.30
CA PHE A 35 8.46 19.82 -19.69
C PHE A 35 9.44 19.88 -18.51
N VAL A 36 9.33 20.89 -17.66
CA VAL A 36 10.11 21.01 -16.41
C VAL A 36 9.86 19.82 -15.49
N ILE A 37 8.59 19.43 -15.32
CA ILE A 37 8.20 18.33 -14.45
C ILE A 37 8.84 17.02 -14.91
N VAL A 38 8.75 16.72 -16.21
CA VAL A 38 9.32 15.49 -16.80
C VAL A 38 10.85 15.50 -16.73
N LEU A 39 11.49 16.63 -16.99
CA LEU A 39 12.94 16.75 -16.92
C LEU A 39 13.46 16.59 -15.48
N ASN A 40 12.80 17.17 -14.50
CA ASN A 40 13.14 17.00 -13.09
C ASN A 40 12.95 15.56 -12.62
N LEU A 41 11.88 14.89 -13.05
CA LEU A 41 11.66 13.48 -12.80
C LEU A 41 12.76 12.60 -13.42
N ALA A 42 13.15 12.87 -14.66
CA ALA A 42 14.25 12.18 -15.34
C ALA A 42 15.59 12.37 -14.60
N LYS A 43 15.88 13.58 -14.11
CA LYS A 43 17.06 13.87 -13.29
C LYS A 43 17.00 13.14 -11.94
N ALA A 44 15.85 13.07 -11.29
CA ALA A 44 15.66 12.33 -10.04
C ALA A 44 15.98 10.84 -10.26
N ILE A 45 15.44 10.22 -11.32
CA ILE A 45 15.71 8.82 -11.67
C ILE A 45 17.18 8.60 -12.01
N PHE A 46 17.80 9.52 -12.74
CA PHE A 46 19.22 9.42 -13.11
C PHE A 46 20.14 9.46 -11.87
N ASN A 47 19.84 10.34 -10.91
CA ASN A 47 20.68 10.56 -9.73
C ASN A 47 20.42 9.57 -8.60
N GLN A 48 19.22 8.95 -8.53
CA GLN A 48 18.88 8.07 -7.42
C GLN A 48 19.79 6.88 -7.26
N LYS A 49 20.08 6.53 -6.00
CA LYS A 49 20.92 5.40 -5.59
C LYS A 49 20.08 4.35 -4.89
N ARG A 50 20.66 3.15 -4.71
CA ARG A 50 19.96 2.01 -4.10
C ARG A 50 19.38 2.30 -2.71
N ASN A 51 20.06 3.08 -1.90
CA ASN A 51 19.71 3.32 -0.49
C ASN A 51 19.02 4.66 -0.24
N ASP A 52 18.66 5.40 -1.28
CA ASP A 52 17.95 6.67 -1.11
C ASP A 52 16.54 6.41 -0.59
N LYS A 53 16.06 7.29 0.30
CA LYS A 53 14.73 7.17 0.93
C LYS A 53 13.60 7.51 -0.05
N ASN A 54 13.74 8.61 -0.79
CA ASN A 54 12.69 9.13 -1.67
C ASN A 54 13.00 8.77 -3.13
N LYS A 55 12.86 7.48 -3.47
CA LYS A 55 13.09 7.00 -4.84
C LYS A 55 11.83 7.03 -5.67
N VAL A 56 12.00 7.32 -6.95
CA VAL A 56 10.96 7.14 -7.96
C VAL A 56 10.97 5.67 -8.39
N TYR A 57 9.87 4.97 -8.13
CA TYR A 57 9.69 3.56 -8.51
C TYR A 57 8.88 3.39 -9.79
N SER A 58 8.02 4.38 -10.11
CA SER A 58 7.25 4.41 -11.33
C SER A 58 7.17 5.83 -11.87
N VAL A 59 7.34 5.99 -13.18
CA VAL A 59 7.21 7.29 -13.86
C VAL A 59 5.73 7.67 -14.03
N HIS A 60 4.88 6.65 -14.24
CA HIS A 60 3.46 6.85 -14.54
C HIS A 60 2.57 6.87 -13.29
N ALA A 61 3.12 6.42 -12.16
CA ALA A 61 2.45 6.37 -10.87
C ALA A 61 3.45 6.80 -9.77
N PRO A 62 3.67 8.11 -9.59
CA PRO A 62 4.68 8.64 -8.66
C PRO A 62 4.37 8.31 -7.20
N GLU A 63 3.12 7.96 -6.87
CA GLU A 63 2.65 7.50 -5.57
C GLU A 63 3.11 6.09 -5.21
N VAL A 64 3.71 5.33 -6.16
CA VAL A 64 4.20 3.97 -5.90
C VAL A 64 5.37 3.99 -4.93
N GLU A 65 5.20 3.24 -3.85
CA GLU A 65 6.20 3.04 -2.81
C GLU A 65 6.75 1.62 -2.81
N CYS A 66 7.89 1.42 -2.17
CA CYS A 66 8.49 0.10 -1.94
C CYS A 66 8.10 -0.40 -0.56
N ILE A 67 7.22 -1.38 -0.49
CA ILE A 67 6.68 -1.95 0.73
C ILE A 67 7.45 -3.23 1.08
N ALA A 68 8.13 -3.25 2.24
CA ALA A 68 8.79 -4.43 2.76
C ALA A 68 7.77 -5.38 3.39
N LYS A 69 7.65 -6.60 2.87
CA LYS A 69 6.67 -7.61 3.35
C LYS A 69 7.23 -8.60 4.38
N GLY A 70 8.52 -8.60 4.63
CA GLY A 70 9.15 -9.56 5.55
C GLY A 70 9.06 -11.04 5.13
N LYS A 71 8.57 -11.34 3.92
CA LYS A 71 8.49 -12.71 3.38
C LYS A 71 9.78 -13.10 2.68
N VAL A 72 10.27 -14.32 2.92
CA VAL A 72 11.54 -14.82 2.36
C VAL A 72 11.55 -14.79 0.83
N HIS A 73 10.46 -15.23 0.19
CA HIS A 73 10.38 -15.35 -1.27
C HIS A 73 10.02 -14.02 -1.98
N LYS A 74 9.33 -13.11 -1.30
CA LYS A 74 8.90 -11.84 -1.89
C LYS A 74 9.09 -10.72 -0.86
N LYS A 75 10.33 -10.26 -0.77
CA LYS A 75 10.74 -9.26 0.24
C LYS A 75 10.08 -7.90 0.06
N TYR A 76 9.84 -7.51 -1.18
CA TYR A 76 9.33 -6.19 -1.53
C TYR A 76 8.12 -6.29 -2.45
N GLU A 77 7.16 -5.44 -2.23
CA GLU A 77 6.06 -5.15 -3.15
C GLU A 77 6.11 -3.67 -3.50
N PHE A 78 5.69 -3.35 -4.73
CA PHE A 78 5.64 -1.96 -5.19
C PHE A 78 4.18 -1.57 -5.38
N GLY A 79 3.79 -0.44 -4.83
CA GLY A 79 2.42 0.05 -4.84
C GLY A 79 2.16 1.00 -3.68
N CYS A 80 0.91 1.37 -3.48
CA CYS A 80 0.43 2.06 -2.31
C CYS A 80 -0.20 1.06 -1.33
N LYS A 81 -0.03 1.27 -0.03
CA LYS A 81 -0.73 0.47 0.97
C LYS A 81 -2.20 0.89 0.99
N VAL A 82 -3.10 -0.07 0.97
CA VAL A 82 -4.55 0.20 1.03
C VAL A 82 -5.12 -0.40 2.31
N SER A 83 -5.86 0.42 3.05
CA SER A 83 -6.73 -0.01 4.14
C SER A 83 -8.15 -0.16 3.61
N MET A 84 -8.82 -1.26 3.93
CA MET A 84 -10.19 -1.51 3.51
C MET A 84 -11.01 -2.12 4.63
N VAL A 85 -12.24 -1.67 4.76
CA VAL A 85 -13.22 -2.20 5.70
C VAL A 85 -14.40 -2.77 4.92
N SER A 86 -14.78 -4.00 5.25
CA SER A 86 -15.98 -4.64 4.71
C SER A 86 -16.93 -5.08 5.81
N SER A 87 -18.24 -5.11 5.51
CA SER A 87 -19.23 -5.66 6.42
C SER A 87 -19.01 -7.16 6.61
N SER A 88 -19.15 -7.65 7.85
CA SER A 88 -18.92 -9.06 8.18
C SER A 88 -20.00 -9.99 7.62
N ARG A 89 -21.20 -9.50 7.36
CA ARG A 89 -22.33 -10.31 6.90
C ARG A 89 -22.38 -10.43 5.38
N ASP A 90 -22.32 -9.29 4.70
CA ASP A 90 -22.67 -9.22 3.27
C ASP A 90 -21.47 -8.84 2.39
N ASN A 91 -20.29 -8.63 3.01
CA ASN A 91 -19.03 -8.25 2.34
C ASN A 91 -19.09 -6.91 1.56
N TRP A 92 -20.01 -6.01 1.92
CA TRP A 92 -20.03 -4.66 1.38
C TRP A 92 -18.76 -3.91 1.77
N ILE A 93 -18.13 -3.22 0.84
CA ILE A 93 -17.02 -2.32 1.12
C ILE A 93 -17.59 -1.06 1.78
N LEU A 94 -17.24 -0.82 3.04
CA LEU A 94 -17.73 0.28 3.86
C LEU A 94 -16.72 1.42 4.00
N GLY A 95 -15.49 1.19 3.62
CA GLY A 95 -14.43 2.19 3.62
C GLY A 95 -13.20 1.66 2.91
N ILE A 96 -12.49 2.57 2.25
CA ILE A 96 -11.22 2.29 1.58
C ILE A 96 -10.36 3.54 1.65
N ASP A 97 -9.07 3.38 1.93
CA ASP A 97 -8.12 4.48 2.03
C ASP A 97 -6.74 4.07 1.51
N ALA A 98 -6.11 4.96 0.77
CA ALA A 98 -4.74 4.80 0.27
C ALA A 98 -3.76 5.43 1.26
N LEU A 99 -2.82 4.64 1.77
CA LEU A 99 -1.94 5.01 2.86
C LEU A 99 -0.50 5.17 2.37
N HIS A 100 0.04 6.37 2.47
CA HIS A 100 1.43 6.67 2.16
C HIS A 100 2.35 6.36 3.34
N GLY A 101 3.62 6.05 3.04
CA GLY A 101 4.66 5.81 4.05
C GLY A 101 4.57 4.44 4.73
N ASN A 102 3.75 3.51 4.23
CA ASN A 102 3.56 2.16 4.78
C ASN A 102 3.36 2.16 6.31
N PRO A 103 2.37 2.89 6.87
CA PRO A 103 2.15 2.97 8.30
C PRO A 103 1.87 1.60 8.90
N PHE A 104 2.13 1.45 10.21
CA PHE A 104 1.76 0.24 10.95
C PHE A 104 0.23 0.05 10.93
N ASP A 105 -0.24 -1.18 10.70
CA ASP A 105 -1.67 -1.49 10.54
C ASP A 105 -2.53 -0.99 11.71
N GLY A 106 -2.02 -1.12 12.91
CA GLY A 106 -2.70 -0.64 14.10
C GLY A 106 -3.09 0.84 14.05
N HIS A 107 -2.22 1.70 13.56
CA HIS A 107 -2.47 3.15 13.48
C HIS A 107 -3.56 3.50 12.46
N THR A 108 -3.93 2.59 11.57
CA THR A 108 -4.89 2.86 10.50
C THR A 108 -6.33 2.53 10.88
N LEU A 109 -6.55 1.69 11.90
CA LEU A 109 -7.87 1.18 12.25
C LEU A 109 -8.84 2.28 12.71
N LYS A 110 -8.37 3.22 13.52
CA LYS A 110 -9.20 4.33 14.03
C LYS A 110 -9.78 5.15 12.87
N ASN A 111 -8.93 5.55 11.93
CA ASN A 111 -9.36 6.34 10.76
C ASN A 111 -10.31 5.52 9.86
N ALA A 112 -10.02 4.24 9.66
CA ALA A 112 -10.86 3.35 8.86
C ALA A 112 -12.27 3.19 9.46
N LEU A 113 -12.39 3.01 10.78
CA LEU A 113 -13.69 2.94 11.46
C LEU A 113 -14.43 4.29 11.49
N GLN A 114 -13.69 5.38 11.60
CA GLN A 114 -14.27 6.72 11.48
C GLN A 114 -14.84 6.98 10.10
N GLN A 115 -14.14 6.56 9.03
CA GLN A 115 -14.63 6.62 7.66
C GLN A 115 -15.93 5.81 7.51
N VAL A 116 -16.00 4.59 8.07
CA VAL A 116 -17.24 3.78 8.08
C VAL A 116 -18.37 4.55 8.72
N LYS A 117 -18.15 5.16 9.90
CA LYS A 117 -19.15 5.96 10.58
C LYS A 117 -19.62 7.15 9.76
N GLN A 118 -18.71 7.84 9.09
CA GLN A 118 -19.04 8.97 8.19
C GLN A 118 -19.89 8.55 6.99
N ILE A 119 -19.56 7.42 6.38
CA ILE A 119 -20.23 6.94 5.16
C ILE A 119 -21.60 6.32 5.49
N THR A 120 -21.68 5.53 6.57
CA THR A 120 -22.88 4.74 6.88
C THR A 120 -23.78 5.35 7.93
N GLY A 121 -23.27 6.30 8.73
CA GLY A 121 -23.94 6.80 9.94
C GLY A 121 -23.87 5.84 11.13
N TRP A 122 -23.32 4.62 10.98
CA TRP A 122 -23.30 3.59 12.02
C TRP A 122 -21.97 3.55 12.76
N GLN A 123 -22.02 3.41 14.08
CA GLN A 123 -20.86 3.10 14.88
C GLN A 123 -20.60 1.59 14.84
N PRO A 124 -19.47 1.12 14.29
CA PRO A 124 -19.12 -0.29 14.33
C PRO A 124 -18.93 -0.76 15.78
N LEU A 125 -19.69 -1.76 16.21
CA LEU A 125 -19.58 -2.31 17.57
C LEU A 125 -18.46 -3.36 17.67
N HIS A 126 -18.18 -4.08 16.57
CA HIS A 126 -17.16 -5.12 16.51
C HIS A 126 -16.29 -4.95 15.27
N ALA A 127 -14.97 -5.09 15.43
CA ALA A 127 -14.01 -5.10 14.34
C ALA A 127 -13.17 -6.39 14.37
N TYR A 128 -13.21 -7.20 13.32
CA TYR A 128 -12.46 -8.44 13.19
C TYR A 128 -11.20 -8.20 12.37
N CYS A 129 -10.08 -8.12 13.04
CA CYS A 129 -8.80 -7.74 12.47
C CYS A 129 -7.79 -8.87 12.49
N ASP A 130 -6.72 -8.69 11.75
CA ASP A 130 -5.58 -9.55 11.77
C ASP A 130 -4.64 -9.25 12.98
N LYS A 131 -3.59 -10.04 13.17
CA LYS A 131 -2.66 -9.86 14.28
C LYS A 131 -1.83 -8.57 14.20
N GLY A 132 -1.73 -7.97 13.02
CA GLY A 132 -1.07 -6.68 12.80
C GLY A 132 -1.70 -5.53 13.58
N TYR A 133 -2.96 -5.69 14.02
CA TYR A 133 -3.70 -4.68 14.78
C TYR A 133 -3.61 -4.83 16.31
N ARG A 134 -2.56 -5.48 16.82
CA ARG A 134 -2.38 -5.62 18.28
C ARG A 134 -2.14 -4.26 18.95
N GLY A 135 -2.72 -4.09 20.15
CA GLY A 135 -2.52 -2.90 20.98
C GLY A 135 -3.49 -1.75 20.71
N VAL A 136 -4.25 -1.78 19.62
CA VAL A 136 -5.09 -0.67 19.12
C VAL A 136 -6.42 -0.55 19.87
N ALA A 137 -6.88 -1.60 20.57
CA ALA A 137 -8.18 -1.60 21.25
C ALA A 137 -8.37 -0.44 22.23
N ARG A 138 -7.29 0.06 22.84
CA ARG A 138 -7.32 1.20 23.77
C ARG A 138 -7.63 2.54 23.10
N GLU A 139 -7.32 2.65 21.81
CA GLU A 139 -7.52 3.87 21.04
C GLU A 139 -8.95 3.99 20.45
N ILE A 140 -9.75 2.91 20.57
CA ILE A 140 -11.08 2.79 19.97
C ILE A 140 -12.05 2.22 20.99
N PRO A 141 -12.43 3.00 22.02
CA PRO A 141 -13.24 2.51 23.13
C PRO A 141 -14.66 2.08 22.72
N ASP A 142 -15.21 2.66 21.66
CA ASP A 142 -16.57 2.41 21.17
C ASP A 142 -16.69 1.16 20.27
N THR A 143 -15.57 0.46 20.01
CA THR A 143 -15.54 -0.72 19.14
C THR A 143 -14.74 -1.84 19.78
N GLU A 144 -15.33 -3.00 19.93
CA GLU A 144 -14.63 -4.20 20.41
C GLU A 144 -13.75 -4.78 19.28
N VAL A 145 -12.42 -4.73 19.45
CA VAL A 145 -11.46 -5.23 18.47
C VAL A 145 -11.14 -6.69 18.72
N HIS A 146 -11.48 -7.54 17.77
CA HIS A 146 -11.22 -8.97 17.77
C HIS A 146 -10.04 -9.31 16.86
N LEU A 147 -8.94 -9.81 17.43
CA LEU A 147 -7.76 -10.18 16.70
C LEU A 147 -7.80 -11.65 16.26
N SER A 148 -7.42 -11.93 15.02
CA SER A 148 -7.31 -13.29 14.50
C SER A 148 -6.37 -14.14 15.36
N GLY A 149 -6.74 -15.39 15.61
CA GLY A 149 -5.97 -16.31 16.44
C GLY A 149 -6.51 -17.73 16.40
N LYS A 150 -5.92 -18.60 17.22
CA LYS A 150 -6.47 -19.95 17.42
C LYS A 150 -7.79 -19.86 18.19
N LYS A 151 -8.76 -20.71 17.83
CA LYS A 151 -10.02 -20.86 18.58
C LYS A 151 -9.70 -21.18 20.04
N LYS A 152 -10.15 -20.31 20.95
CA LYS A 152 -10.07 -20.58 22.40
C LYS A 152 -11.18 -21.55 22.78
N LYS A 153 -10.93 -22.47 23.73
CA LYS A 153 -11.93 -23.46 24.21
C LYS A 153 -13.20 -22.77 24.75
N SER A 154 -13.06 -21.61 25.35
CA SER A 154 -14.17 -20.79 25.89
C SER A 154 -14.92 -19.94 24.88
N MET A 155 -14.50 -19.94 23.60
CA MET A 155 -15.10 -19.05 22.59
C MET A 155 -16.42 -19.63 22.09
N LYS A 156 -17.49 -18.81 22.14
CA LYS A 156 -18.81 -19.17 21.60
C LYS A 156 -18.72 -19.45 20.10
N ALA A 157 -19.48 -20.44 19.63
CA ALA A 157 -19.48 -20.84 18.21
C ALA A 157 -19.90 -19.68 17.27
N SER A 158 -20.84 -18.83 17.72
CA SER A 158 -21.26 -17.63 16.99
C SER A 158 -20.10 -16.66 16.75
N LEU A 159 -19.29 -16.39 17.78
CA LEU A 159 -18.12 -15.51 17.65
C LEU A 159 -17.07 -16.12 16.71
N TRP A 160 -16.82 -17.42 16.80
CA TRP A 160 -15.91 -18.12 15.92
C TRP A 160 -16.32 -18.03 14.45
N LYS A 161 -17.61 -18.07 14.15
CA LYS A 161 -18.13 -17.88 12.79
C LYS A 161 -17.69 -16.53 12.20
N TRP A 162 -17.78 -15.46 12.97
CA TRP A 162 -17.35 -14.11 12.51
C TRP A 162 -15.83 -14.01 12.31
N PHE A 163 -15.06 -14.66 13.20
CA PHE A 163 -13.61 -14.78 12.98
C PHE A 163 -13.25 -15.49 11.65
N ALA A 164 -13.95 -16.56 11.35
CA ALA A 164 -13.75 -17.29 10.10
C ALA A 164 -14.12 -16.42 8.88
N ARG A 165 -15.19 -15.63 8.99
CA ARG A 165 -15.61 -14.71 7.92
C ARG A 165 -14.65 -13.55 7.68
N ARG A 166 -13.76 -13.21 8.61
CA ARG A 166 -12.73 -12.19 8.40
C ARG A 166 -11.93 -12.42 7.11
N SER A 167 -11.61 -13.66 6.80
CA SER A 167 -10.84 -14.00 5.59
C SER A 167 -11.60 -13.73 4.29
N ALA A 168 -12.92 -13.48 4.32
CA ALA A 168 -13.68 -13.11 3.13
C ALA A 168 -13.23 -11.79 2.48
N ILE A 169 -12.47 -10.95 3.21
CA ILE A 169 -11.88 -9.73 2.66
C ILE A 169 -10.72 -10.04 1.67
N GLU A 170 -10.04 -11.19 1.81
CA GLU A 170 -8.89 -11.54 0.99
C GLU A 170 -9.25 -11.75 -0.49
N PRO A 171 -10.33 -12.49 -0.84
CA PRO A 171 -10.83 -12.54 -2.22
C PRO A 171 -11.23 -11.19 -2.79
N ILE A 172 -11.83 -10.31 -1.97
CA ILE A 172 -12.21 -8.95 -2.40
C ILE A 172 -10.96 -8.18 -2.84
N PHE A 173 -9.89 -8.19 -2.03
CA PHE A 173 -8.61 -7.59 -2.41
C PHE A 173 -8.01 -8.24 -3.67
N GLY A 174 -8.10 -9.56 -3.80
CA GLY A 174 -7.65 -10.29 -4.99
C GLY A 174 -8.37 -9.78 -6.25
N HIS A 175 -9.68 -9.70 -6.20
CA HIS A 175 -10.53 -9.22 -7.29
C HIS A 175 -10.26 -7.76 -7.65
N LEU A 176 -10.18 -6.88 -6.66
CA LEU A 176 -9.85 -5.46 -6.89
C LEU A 176 -8.49 -5.29 -7.57
N LYS A 177 -7.49 -6.10 -7.20
CA LYS A 177 -6.15 -6.04 -7.81
C LYS A 177 -6.14 -6.60 -9.23
N SER A 178 -6.82 -7.73 -9.49
CA SER A 178 -6.80 -8.38 -10.80
C SER A 178 -7.65 -7.65 -11.83
N ASP A 179 -8.84 -7.23 -11.46
CA ASP A 179 -9.87 -6.78 -12.39
C ASP A 179 -10.01 -5.25 -12.41
N HIS A 180 -9.68 -4.58 -11.29
CA HIS A 180 -9.84 -3.14 -11.14
C HIS A 180 -8.51 -2.38 -10.95
N ARG A 181 -7.36 -3.06 -11.01
CA ARG A 181 -6.02 -2.48 -10.92
C ARG A 181 -5.76 -1.63 -9.66
N LEU A 182 -6.36 -2.04 -8.54
CA LEU A 182 -6.11 -1.44 -7.24
C LEU A 182 -4.63 -1.57 -6.83
#